data_5e9a83a29e5c8a5a55e7729257ce871d
#
_entry.id   5e9a83a29e5c8a5a55e7729257ce871d
#
_cell.length_a   1.000
_cell.length_b   1.000
_cell.length_c   1.000
_cell.angle_alpha   90.00
_cell.angle_beta   90.00
_cell.angle_gamma   90.00
#
_symmetry.space_group_name_H-M   'P 1'
#
loop_
_entity.id
_entity.type
_entity.pdbx_description
1 polymer ?
#
loop_
_entity_poly.entity_id
_entity_poly.type
_entity_poly.pdbx_seq_one_letter_code
_entity_poly.pdbx_strand_id
1 'polypeptide(L)'
;MPAAYYVYAIELDPAAARRAQDRALVAKGARCYYVGQTAHSDARRLQDHLAGGWASVTVVREHARQLVGHVGPFATRAEAEQQERAWAKKIRRLGHVTFGGR
;
A
#
# COMPACT_ATOMS: atom_id res chain seq x y z
N MET A 1 7.39 -16.23 19.51
CA MET A 1 6.38 -15.17 19.37
C MET A 1 5.52 -15.44 18.15
N PRO A 2 4.20 -15.35 18.25
CA PRO A 2 3.37 -15.48 17.07
C PRO A 2 3.68 -14.37 16.07
N ALA A 3 3.63 -14.69 14.80
CA ALA A 3 3.80 -13.70 13.75
C ALA A 3 2.69 -12.66 13.81
N ALA A 4 3.02 -11.40 13.59
CA ALA A 4 2.06 -10.31 13.48
C ALA A 4 2.08 -9.80 12.04
N TYR A 5 0.90 -9.60 11.49
CA TYR A 5 0.75 -9.12 10.12
C TYR A 5 0.19 -7.70 10.13
N TYR A 6 0.72 -6.85 9.29
CA TYR A 6 0.28 -5.47 9.15
C TYR A 6 -0.08 -5.21 7.69
N VAL A 7 -1.08 -4.37 7.49
CA VAL A 7 -1.43 -3.84 6.17
C VAL A 7 -1.04 -2.37 6.17
N TYR A 8 -0.42 -1.93 5.09
CA TYR A 8 0.08 -0.56 4.95
C TYR A 8 -0.33 0.04 3.62
N ALA A 9 -0.38 1.37 3.57
CA ALA A 9 -0.60 2.10 2.33
C ALA A 9 0.49 3.15 2.15
N ILE A 10 1.00 3.25 0.93
CA ILE A 10 2.04 4.18 0.53
C ILE A 10 1.50 5.06 -0.57
N GLU A 11 1.67 6.37 -0.41
CA GLU A 11 1.39 7.30 -1.50
C GLU A 11 2.52 7.25 -2.52
N LEU A 12 2.13 7.16 -3.80
CA LEU A 12 3.06 7.11 -4.91
C LEU A 12 3.02 8.40 -5.71
N ASP A 13 4.13 8.70 -6.41
CA ASP A 13 4.14 9.76 -7.40
C ASP A 13 3.09 9.47 -8.48
N PRO A 14 2.35 10.49 -8.96
CA PRO A 14 1.37 10.29 -10.04
C PRO A 14 1.95 9.66 -11.30
N ALA A 15 3.24 9.77 -11.54
CA ALA A 15 3.93 9.11 -12.65
C ALA A 15 3.84 7.57 -12.60
N ALA A 16 3.44 7.00 -11.46
CA ALA A 16 3.16 5.57 -11.34
C ALA A 16 1.98 5.13 -12.22
N ALA A 17 1.05 6.04 -12.54
CA ALA A 17 -0.08 5.77 -13.40
C ALA A 17 0.36 5.69 -14.86
N ARG A 18 0.40 4.49 -15.43
CA ARG A 18 0.83 4.26 -16.82
C ARG A 18 -0.32 3.90 -17.74
N ARG A 19 -1.36 3.25 -17.23
CA ARG A 19 -2.54 2.91 -18.02
C ARG A 19 -3.32 4.17 -18.34
N ALA A 20 -3.91 4.22 -19.55
CA ALA A 20 -4.68 5.39 -20.00
C ALA A 20 -5.80 5.76 -19.03
N GLN A 21 -6.51 4.76 -18.50
CA GLN A 21 -7.60 4.97 -17.54
C GLN A 21 -7.11 5.55 -16.22
N ASP A 22 -5.93 5.12 -15.76
CA ASP A 22 -5.33 5.63 -14.51
C ASP A 22 -4.82 7.05 -14.70
N ARG A 23 -4.19 7.33 -15.84
CA ARG A 23 -3.74 8.68 -16.18
C ARG A 23 -4.91 9.65 -16.27
N ALA A 24 -6.04 9.19 -16.80
CA ALA A 24 -7.25 10.00 -16.87
C ALA A 24 -7.76 10.37 -15.48
N LEU A 25 -7.70 9.43 -14.52
CA LEU A 25 -8.06 9.70 -13.13
C LEU A 25 -7.10 10.70 -12.49
N VAL A 26 -5.80 10.54 -12.70
CA VAL A 26 -4.77 11.45 -12.19
C VAL A 26 -4.98 12.86 -12.75
N ALA A 27 -5.34 13.00 -14.02
CA ALA A 27 -5.64 14.27 -14.64
C ALA A 27 -6.82 14.98 -13.98
N LYS A 28 -7.72 14.24 -13.34
CA LYS A 28 -8.84 14.77 -12.57
C LYS A 28 -8.53 14.98 -11.09
N GLY A 29 -7.28 14.80 -10.68
CA GLY A 29 -6.84 15.01 -9.31
C GLY A 29 -6.72 13.75 -8.45
N ALA A 30 -6.88 12.57 -9.02
CA ALA A 30 -6.69 11.33 -8.28
C ALA A 30 -5.24 11.16 -7.84
N ARG A 31 -5.04 10.53 -6.69
CA ARG A 31 -3.72 10.14 -6.19
C ARG A 31 -3.47 8.66 -6.45
N CYS A 32 -2.21 8.25 -6.37
CA CYS A 32 -1.82 6.87 -6.55
C CYS A 32 -1.34 6.29 -5.21
N TYR A 33 -1.77 5.06 -4.90
CA TYR A 33 -1.40 4.38 -3.66
C TYR A 33 -1.01 2.94 -3.94
N TYR A 34 -0.10 2.44 -3.12
CA TYR A 34 0.20 1.01 -3.04
C TYR A 34 -0.30 0.49 -1.70
N VAL A 35 -1.08 -0.59 -1.72
CA VAL A 35 -1.56 -1.28 -0.52
C VAL A 35 -0.89 -2.65 -0.47
N GLY A 36 -0.26 -2.97 0.65
CA GLY A 36 0.44 -4.23 0.81
C GLY A 36 0.37 -4.73 2.24
N GLN A 37 0.99 -5.88 2.46
CA GLN A 37 1.08 -6.48 3.79
C GLN A 37 2.50 -6.91 4.09
N THR A 38 2.79 -7.02 5.38
CA THR A 38 4.09 -7.48 5.86
C THR A 38 3.93 -8.24 7.18
N ALA A 39 4.85 -9.18 7.44
CA ALA A 39 4.87 -10.00 8.65
C ALA A 39 5.99 -9.55 9.58
N HIS A 40 5.97 -8.29 10.02
CA HIS A 40 6.92 -7.79 11.00
C HIS A 40 6.39 -7.96 12.42
N SER A 41 7.33 -8.10 13.36
CA SER A 41 7.00 -8.41 14.75
C SER A 41 6.48 -7.21 15.56
N ASP A 42 6.74 -5.97 15.10
CA ASP A 42 6.25 -4.77 15.76
C ASP A 42 6.16 -3.59 14.80
N ALA A 43 5.37 -2.58 15.19
CA ALA A 43 5.09 -1.43 14.35
C ALA A 43 6.32 -0.56 14.07
N ARG A 44 7.24 -0.46 15.02
CA ARG A 44 8.48 0.31 14.84
C ARG A 44 9.36 -0.33 13.77
N ARG A 45 9.52 -1.64 13.85
CA ARG A 45 10.31 -2.38 12.87
C ARG A 45 9.67 -2.29 11.48
N LEU A 46 8.34 -2.32 11.43
CA LEU A 46 7.60 -2.08 10.20
C LEU A 46 7.96 -0.72 9.62
N GLN A 47 7.92 0.35 10.41
CA GLN A 47 8.23 1.70 9.95
C GLN A 47 9.67 1.81 9.46
N ASP A 48 10.63 1.23 10.19
CA ASP A 48 12.04 1.22 9.79
C ASP A 48 12.23 0.49 8.46
N HIS A 49 11.57 -0.64 8.29
CA HIS A 49 11.60 -1.40 7.04
C HIS A 49 10.99 -0.59 5.90
N LEU A 50 9.85 0.04 6.15
CA LEU A 50 9.15 0.85 5.16
C LEU A 50 9.93 2.09 4.76
N ALA A 51 10.76 2.65 5.63
CA ALA A 51 11.60 3.81 5.34
C ALA A 51 12.75 3.49 4.38
N GLY A 52 13.21 2.23 4.30
CA GLY A 52 14.36 1.86 3.49
C GLY A 52 14.23 0.56 2.70
N GLY A 53 13.14 -0.18 2.82
CA GLY A 53 13.06 -1.56 2.39
C GLY A 53 12.13 -1.91 1.22
N TRP A 54 11.85 -0.98 0.33
CA TRP A 54 10.88 -1.20 -0.75
C TRP A 54 11.43 -1.96 -1.96
N ALA A 55 12.61 -2.52 -1.86
CA ALA A 55 13.34 -3.01 -3.03
C ALA A 55 12.62 -4.13 -3.82
N SER A 56 11.71 -4.85 -3.18
CA SER A 56 11.02 -5.99 -3.80
C SER A 56 9.85 -5.63 -4.72
N VAL A 57 9.35 -4.39 -4.65
CA VAL A 57 8.20 -3.94 -5.44
C VAL A 57 8.61 -2.77 -6.32
N THR A 58 8.66 -2.99 -7.63
CA THR A 58 9.18 -2.01 -8.58
C THR A 58 8.45 -0.68 -8.53
N VAL A 59 7.12 -0.69 -8.52
CA VAL A 59 6.34 0.56 -8.51
C VAL A 59 6.59 1.36 -7.23
N VAL A 60 6.78 0.70 -6.12
CA VAL A 60 7.08 1.35 -4.84
C VAL A 60 8.51 1.90 -4.86
N ARG A 61 9.47 1.08 -5.30
CA ARG A 61 10.88 1.50 -5.38
C ARG A 61 11.06 2.75 -6.24
N GLU A 62 10.35 2.84 -7.36
CA GLU A 62 10.51 3.94 -8.31
C GLU A 62 9.68 5.18 -7.95
N HIS A 63 8.53 5.00 -7.27
CA HIS A 63 7.54 6.06 -7.15
C HIS A 63 7.09 6.36 -5.72
N ALA A 64 7.59 5.66 -4.71
CA ALA A 64 7.15 5.88 -3.33
C ALA A 64 7.45 7.31 -2.86
N ARG A 65 6.45 7.96 -2.28
CA ARG A 65 6.60 9.29 -1.65
C ARG A 65 6.59 9.19 -0.13
N GLN A 66 5.57 8.57 0.44
CA GLN A 66 5.44 8.49 1.90
C GLN A 66 4.52 7.37 2.32
N LEU A 67 4.73 6.87 3.52
CA LEU A 67 3.80 5.98 4.19
C LEU A 67 2.58 6.79 4.63
N VAL A 68 1.40 6.39 4.17
CA VAL A 68 0.15 7.06 4.55
C VAL A 68 -0.35 6.53 5.89
N GLY A 69 -0.22 5.23 6.11
CA GLY A 69 -0.63 4.60 7.35
C GLY A 69 -0.47 3.09 7.31
N HIS A 70 -0.71 2.48 8.46
CA HIS A 70 -0.75 1.04 8.59
C HIS A 70 -1.80 0.64 9.62
N VAL A 71 -2.31 -0.58 9.51
CA VAL A 71 -3.25 -1.17 10.45
C VAL A 71 -2.78 -2.57 10.84
N GLY A 72 -3.17 -2.99 12.00
CA GLY A 72 -2.78 -4.26 12.61
C GLY A 72 -2.36 -4.04 14.06
N PRO A 73 -1.81 -5.08 14.72
CA PRO A 73 -1.46 -6.37 14.13
C PRO A 73 -2.66 -7.29 13.90
N PHE A 74 -2.57 -8.09 12.84
CA PHE A 74 -3.49 -9.19 12.58
C PHE A 74 -2.81 -10.50 12.94
N ALA A 75 -3.57 -11.44 13.48
CA ALA A 75 -3.02 -12.72 13.94
C ALA A 75 -2.67 -13.65 12.79
N THR A 76 -3.38 -13.55 11.67
CA THR A 76 -3.21 -14.43 10.53
C THR A 76 -3.00 -13.66 9.25
N ARG A 77 -2.32 -14.31 8.28
CA ARG A 77 -2.16 -13.76 6.94
C ARG A 77 -3.51 -13.57 6.25
N ALA A 78 -4.44 -14.49 6.45
CA ALA A 78 -5.76 -14.40 5.85
C ALA A 78 -6.51 -13.14 6.28
N GLU A 79 -6.44 -12.78 7.56
CA GLU A 79 -7.04 -11.55 8.07
C GLU A 79 -6.40 -10.32 7.43
N ALA A 80 -5.07 -10.32 7.32
CA ALA A 80 -4.33 -9.22 6.71
C ALA A 80 -4.69 -9.08 5.22
N GLU A 81 -4.77 -10.19 4.48
CA GLU A 81 -5.16 -10.18 3.07
C GLU A 81 -6.57 -9.63 2.87
N GLN A 82 -7.49 -9.99 3.74
CA GLN A 82 -8.85 -9.49 3.71
C GLN A 82 -8.88 -7.98 3.93
N GLN A 83 -8.12 -7.49 4.89
CA GLN A 83 -8.03 -6.06 5.19
C GLN A 83 -7.34 -5.31 4.04
N GLU A 84 -6.32 -5.89 3.44
CA GLU A 84 -5.63 -5.33 2.29
C GLU A 84 -6.59 -5.09 1.12
N ARG A 85 -7.40 -6.10 0.80
CA ARG A 85 -8.41 -5.98 -0.25
C ARG A 85 -9.47 -4.93 0.08
N ALA A 86 -9.94 -4.90 1.31
CA ALA A 86 -10.95 -3.95 1.77
C ALA A 86 -10.43 -2.51 1.67
N TRP A 87 -9.20 -2.28 2.08
CA TRP A 87 -8.59 -0.95 2.04
C TRP A 87 -8.38 -0.49 0.60
N ALA A 88 -7.84 -1.35 -0.26
CA ALA A 88 -7.66 -1.03 -1.68
C ALA A 88 -8.99 -0.70 -2.35
N LYS A 89 -10.04 -1.46 -2.05
CA LYS A 89 -11.38 -1.21 -2.58
C LYS A 89 -11.92 0.15 -2.14
N LYS A 90 -11.72 0.50 -0.88
CA LYS A 90 -12.14 1.80 -0.34
C LYS A 90 -11.43 2.95 -1.05
N ILE A 91 -10.13 2.83 -1.28
CA ILE A 91 -9.35 3.85 -1.99
C ILE A 91 -9.86 4.01 -3.43
N ARG A 92 -10.15 2.92 -4.12
CA ARG A 92 -10.72 2.97 -5.48
C ARG A 92 -12.09 3.64 -5.51
N ARG A 93 -12.93 3.38 -4.50
CA ARG A 93 -14.25 4.01 -4.39
C ARG A 93 -14.16 5.52 -4.22
N LEU A 94 -13.07 6.00 -3.64
CA LEU A 94 -12.81 7.43 -3.50
C LEU A 94 -12.28 8.05 -4.80
N GLY A 95 -12.11 7.26 -5.85
CA GLY A 95 -11.67 7.73 -7.15
C GLY A 95 -10.17 7.74 -7.38
N HIS A 96 -9.40 7.12 -6.48
CA HIS A 96 -7.94 7.07 -6.60
C HIS A 96 -7.46 5.80 -7.29
N VAL A 97 -6.20 5.84 -7.73
CA VAL A 97 -5.52 4.70 -8.35
C VAL A 97 -4.84 3.87 -7.28
N THR A 98 -5.04 2.54 -7.32
CA THR A 98 -4.39 1.63 -6.37
C THR A 98 -3.58 0.57 -7.09
N PHE A 99 -2.45 0.23 -6.48
CA PHE A 99 -1.60 -0.90 -6.84
C PHE A 99 -1.56 -1.84 -5.63
N GLY A 100 -1.41 -3.14 -5.88
CA GLY A 100 -1.51 -4.11 -4.79
C GLY A 100 -2.97 -4.30 -4.34
N GLY A 101 -3.14 -4.93 -3.19
CA GLY A 101 -4.46 -5.08 -2.57
C GLY A 101 -5.39 -6.05 -3.30
N ARG A 102 -4.86 -7.14 -3.80
CA ARG A 102 -5.61 -8.18 -4.51
C ARG A 102 -6.49 -9.00 -3.59
#